data_ae2bff7cc50ae5e668cb558fe00236e4
#
_entry.id   ae2bff7cc50ae5e668cb558fe00236e4
#
_cell.length_a   1.000
_cell.length_b   1.000
_cell.length_c   1.000
_cell.angle_alpha   90.00
_cell.angle_beta   90.00
_cell.angle_gamma   90.00
#
_symmetry.space_group_name_H-M   'P 1'
#
loop_
_entity.id
_entity.type
_entity.pdbx_description
1 polymer ?
#
loop_
_entity_poly.entity_id
_entity_poly.type
_entity_poly.pdbx_seq_one_letter_code
_entity_poly.pdbx_strand_id
1 'polypeptide(L)'
;ELRTWTDAKTGRQVEAALVAFKDNKVQLQRADGRGFSVPIAQLSEADQKYVREELKRRRAASGDGTKSAKPAAGSKAAGPDDDEWSQWRGPHRDGRSSETGLLKSWPEMGPPLAWQVTGLGGGFSSVSVAHGRIYTMGLIDGASHLIALDEKDGAPLWKTQVAAGDSPPNCTPTVDHDLVIGLGFKGDLVCVNAATGQELWRKNYGKDFGGRMMSGWGYS
;
A
#
# COMPACT_ATOMS: atom_id res chain seq x y z
N GLU A 1 1.04 11.88 -26.34
CA GLU A 1 1.15 11.68 -27.80
C GLU A 1 -0.16 11.08 -28.32
N LEU A 2 -0.75 11.63 -29.38
CA LEU A 2 -1.96 11.11 -30.03
C LEU A 2 -1.59 9.92 -30.92
N ARG A 3 -2.47 8.91 -30.95
CA ARG A 3 -2.38 7.77 -31.84
C ARG A 3 -3.77 7.26 -32.23
N THR A 4 -3.87 6.52 -33.31
CA THR A 4 -5.11 5.87 -33.74
C THR A 4 -5.34 4.56 -32.96
N TRP A 5 -6.50 4.44 -32.38
CA TRP A 5 -7.00 3.26 -31.65
C TRP A 5 -8.11 2.61 -32.46
N THR A 6 -8.10 1.29 -32.56
CA THR A 6 -9.04 0.54 -33.37
C THR A 6 -9.90 -0.39 -32.48
N ASP A 7 -11.20 -0.30 -32.61
CA ASP A 7 -12.13 -1.25 -32.00
C ASP A 7 -12.06 -2.60 -32.71
N ALA A 8 -11.82 -3.66 -31.96
CA ALA A 8 -11.61 -5.01 -32.51
C ALA A 8 -12.85 -5.62 -33.17
N LYS A 9 -14.07 -5.20 -32.76
CA LYS A 9 -15.33 -5.76 -33.28
C LYS A 9 -15.85 -5.00 -34.48
N THR A 10 -15.77 -3.67 -34.44
CA THR A 10 -16.39 -2.81 -35.43
C THR A 10 -15.41 -2.23 -36.44
N GLY A 11 -14.10 -2.34 -36.19
CA GLY A 11 -13.05 -1.71 -37.00
C GLY A 11 -13.04 -0.18 -36.93
N ARG A 12 -13.89 0.44 -36.10
CA ARG A 12 -13.91 1.90 -35.94
C ARG A 12 -12.61 2.40 -35.32
N GLN A 13 -12.15 3.52 -35.85
CA GLN A 13 -10.92 4.15 -35.40
C GLN A 13 -11.21 5.46 -34.69
N VAL A 14 -10.38 5.77 -33.69
CA VAL A 14 -10.40 7.05 -32.96
C VAL A 14 -8.97 7.49 -32.66
N GLU A 15 -8.70 8.76 -32.88
CA GLU A 15 -7.42 9.37 -32.52
C GLU A 15 -7.49 9.93 -31.10
N ALA A 16 -6.61 9.43 -30.21
CA ALA A 16 -6.57 9.82 -28.82
C ALA A 16 -5.20 9.52 -28.17
N ALA A 17 -4.91 10.17 -27.07
CA ALA A 17 -3.74 9.89 -26.24
C ALA A 17 -4.10 8.90 -25.12
N LEU A 18 -3.16 8.00 -24.79
CA LEU A 18 -3.27 7.13 -23.62
C LEU A 18 -2.97 7.92 -22.34
N VAL A 19 -3.99 8.11 -21.50
CA VAL A 19 -3.87 8.82 -20.23
C VAL A 19 -3.53 7.84 -19.11
N ALA A 20 -4.35 6.82 -18.90
CA ALA A 20 -4.20 5.86 -17.83
C ALA A 20 -4.77 4.47 -18.20
N PHE A 21 -4.43 3.47 -17.38
CA PHE A 21 -5.03 2.14 -17.43
C PHE A 21 -5.46 1.77 -16.00
N LYS A 22 -6.75 1.54 -15.82
CA LYS A 22 -7.33 1.20 -14.52
C LYS A 22 -8.53 0.27 -14.73
N ASP A 23 -8.73 -0.70 -13.83
CA ASP A 23 -9.88 -1.61 -13.81
C ASP A 23 -10.12 -2.30 -15.16
N ASN A 24 -9.04 -2.77 -15.80
CA ASN A 24 -9.05 -3.42 -17.12
C ASN A 24 -9.60 -2.53 -18.26
N LYS A 25 -9.62 -1.19 -18.07
CA LYS A 25 -10.03 -0.17 -19.03
C LYS A 25 -8.89 0.77 -19.36
N VAL A 26 -8.79 1.12 -20.63
CA VAL A 26 -7.87 2.14 -21.13
C VAL A 26 -8.57 3.48 -21.10
N GLN A 27 -7.99 4.46 -20.41
CA GLN A 27 -8.47 5.85 -20.43
C GLN A 27 -7.78 6.60 -21.55
N LEU A 28 -8.58 7.12 -22.46
CA LEU A 28 -8.13 7.83 -23.65
C LEU A 28 -8.64 9.26 -23.64
N GLN A 29 -7.84 10.20 -24.15
CA GLN A 29 -8.21 11.60 -24.29
C GLN A 29 -7.98 12.07 -25.73
N ARG A 30 -9.01 12.62 -26.34
CA ARG A 30 -8.95 13.21 -27.69
C ARG A 30 -8.24 14.57 -27.67
N ALA A 31 -7.87 15.06 -28.85
CA ALA A 31 -7.24 16.36 -29.03
C ALA A 31 -8.13 17.54 -28.54
N ASP A 32 -9.46 17.36 -28.51
CA ASP A 32 -10.43 18.31 -27.99
C ASP A 32 -10.56 18.31 -26.44
N GLY A 33 -9.71 17.51 -25.74
CA GLY A 33 -9.70 17.39 -24.28
C GLY A 33 -10.75 16.42 -23.72
N ARG A 34 -11.66 15.87 -24.52
CA ARG A 34 -12.68 14.91 -24.06
C ARG A 34 -12.06 13.54 -23.77
N GLY A 35 -12.25 13.07 -22.53
CA GLY A 35 -11.80 11.76 -22.08
C GLY A 35 -12.90 10.70 -22.19
N PHE A 36 -12.52 9.46 -22.47
CA PHE A 36 -13.40 8.30 -22.47
C PHE A 36 -12.63 7.03 -22.08
N SER A 37 -13.35 6.02 -21.62
CA SER A 37 -12.74 4.74 -21.21
C SER A 37 -13.21 3.61 -22.09
N VAL A 38 -12.29 2.72 -22.53
CA VAL A 38 -12.57 1.56 -23.33
C VAL A 38 -12.01 0.31 -22.65
N PRO A 39 -12.78 -0.78 -22.50
CA PRO A 39 -12.24 -2.07 -22.05
C PRO A 39 -11.09 -2.52 -22.96
N ILE A 40 -9.98 -2.98 -22.39
CA ILE A 40 -8.81 -3.38 -23.19
C ILE A 40 -9.17 -4.49 -24.21
N ALA A 41 -10.09 -5.39 -23.84
CA ALA A 41 -10.56 -6.46 -24.71
C ALA A 41 -11.34 -5.99 -25.97
N GLN A 42 -11.77 -4.73 -26.01
CA GLN A 42 -12.44 -4.13 -27.18
C GLN A 42 -11.45 -3.47 -28.15
N LEU A 43 -10.18 -3.34 -27.77
CA LEU A 43 -9.15 -2.81 -28.65
C LEU A 43 -8.54 -3.90 -29.53
N SER A 44 -8.03 -3.50 -30.69
CA SER A 44 -7.28 -4.39 -31.56
C SER A 44 -6.10 -5.04 -30.84
N GLU A 45 -5.64 -6.22 -31.29
CA GLU A 45 -4.47 -6.89 -30.70
C GLU A 45 -3.22 -6.00 -30.71
N ALA A 46 -3.04 -5.22 -31.78
CA ALA A 46 -1.94 -4.27 -31.89
C ALA A 46 -2.01 -3.17 -30.80
N ASP A 47 -3.22 -2.65 -30.52
CA ASP A 47 -3.43 -1.65 -29.49
C ASP A 47 -3.29 -2.23 -28.10
N GLN A 48 -3.77 -3.44 -27.85
CA GLN A 48 -3.56 -4.14 -26.58
C GLN A 48 -2.07 -4.37 -26.31
N LYS A 49 -1.30 -4.75 -27.33
CA LYS A 49 0.16 -4.92 -27.23
C LYS A 49 0.83 -3.58 -26.89
N TYR A 50 0.45 -2.50 -27.59
CA TYR A 50 0.96 -1.17 -27.32
C TYR A 50 0.69 -0.73 -25.88
N VAL A 51 -0.52 -0.89 -25.36
CA VAL A 51 -0.87 -0.56 -23.98
C VAL A 51 0.04 -1.31 -23.00
N ARG A 52 0.28 -2.60 -23.21
CA ARG A 52 1.15 -3.41 -22.35
C ARG A 52 2.60 -2.93 -22.38
N GLU A 53 3.12 -2.59 -23.57
CA GLU A 53 4.49 -2.10 -23.74
C GLU A 53 4.66 -0.69 -23.15
N GLU A 54 3.68 0.18 -23.34
CA GLU A 54 3.70 1.54 -22.79
C GLU A 54 3.62 1.53 -21.26
N LEU A 55 2.82 0.64 -20.66
CA LEU A 55 2.79 0.46 -19.22
C LEU A 55 4.14 -0.05 -18.67
N LYS A 56 4.80 -0.97 -19.39
CA LYS A 56 6.15 -1.41 -19.04
C LYS A 56 7.16 -0.25 -19.11
N ARG A 57 7.08 0.58 -20.16
CA ARG A 57 7.96 1.73 -20.35
C ARG A 57 7.75 2.78 -19.26
N ARG A 58 6.50 3.09 -18.90
CA ARG A 58 6.16 4.03 -17.81
C ARG A 58 6.64 3.52 -16.47
N ARG A 59 6.50 2.22 -16.19
CA ARG A 59 7.05 1.58 -14.99
C ARG A 59 8.58 1.65 -14.94
N ALA A 60 9.26 1.41 -16.05
CA ALA A 60 10.71 1.52 -16.12
C ALA A 60 11.21 2.97 -15.97
N ALA A 61 10.43 3.96 -16.43
CA ALA A 61 10.77 5.38 -16.32
C ALA A 61 10.47 5.96 -14.92
N SER A 62 9.55 5.36 -14.18
CA SER A 62 9.22 5.75 -12.79
C SER A 62 10.12 5.08 -11.73
N GLY A 63 11.13 4.33 -12.14
CA GLY A 63 12.07 3.68 -11.21
C GLY A 63 11.48 2.51 -10.40
N ASP A 64 10.25 2.11 -10.70
CA ASP A 64 9.57 1.01 -10.02
C ASP A 64 9.86 -0.32 -10.74
N GLY A 65 11.00 -0.90 -10.38
CA GLY A 65 11.51 -2.17 -10.90
C GLY A 65 10.83 -3.40 -10.29
N THR A 66 9.52 -3.44 -10.12
CA THR A 66 8.82 -4.67 -9.74
C THR A 66 8.59 -5.54 -10.96
N LYS A 67 9.43 -6.55 -11.14
CA LYS A 67 9.20 -7.67 -12.05
C LYS A 67 7.92 -8.39 -11.62
N SER A 68 6.82 -8.18 -12.35
CA SER A 68 5.63 -9.02 -12.26
C SER A 68 5.99 -10.43 -12.75
N ALA A 69 6.32 -11.33 -11.83
CA ALA A 69 6.38 -12.75 -12.09
C ALA A 69 4.96 -13.32 -12.11
N LYS A 70 4.61 -14.00 -13.20
CA LYS A 70 3.44 -14.90 -13.31
C LYS A 70 3.50 -15.90 -12.15
N PRO A 71 2.41 -16.19 -11.43
CA PRO A 71 2.44 -17.21 -10.40
C PRO A 71 2.73 -18.57 -11.03
N ALA A 72 3.94 -19.06 -10.89
CA ALA A 72 4.27 -20.45 -11.08
C ALA A 72 3.77 -21.23 -9.88
N ALA A 73 2.94 -22.22 -10.08
CA ALA A 73 2.56 -23.17 -9.04
C ALA A 73 3.84 -23.76 -8.42
N GLY A 74 4.04 -23.54 -7.12
CA GLY A 74 5.08 -24.23 -6.37
C GLY A 74 6.31 -23.41 -5.94
N SER A 75 6.28 -22.06 -5.91
CA SER A 75 7.35 -21.33 -5.21
C SER A 75 7.06 -21.31 -3.72
N LYS A 76 8.01 -21.87 -2.94
CA LYS A 76 8.16 -21.56 -1.52
C LYS A 76 7.96 -20.06 -1.31
N ALA A 77 7.06 -19.67 -0.43
CA ALA A 77 6.87 -18.25 -0.07
C ALA A 77 8.27 -17.68 0.22
N ALA A 78 8.65 -16.60 -0.45
CA ALA A 78 9.82 -15.85 -0.08
C ALA A 78 9.64 -15.46 1.40
N GLY A 79 10.65 -15.74 2.22
CA GLY A 79 10.64 -15.31 3.61
C GLY A 79 10.51 -13.77 3.69
N PRO A 80 10.27 -13.24 4.92
CA PRO A 80 10.25 -11.81 5.13
C PRO A 80 11.54 -11.19 4.59
N ASP A 81 11.42 -10.00 4.00
CA ASP A 81 12.59 -9.25 3.55
C ASP A 81 13.35 -8.80 4.80
N ASP A 82 14.59 -9.29 4.96
CA ASP A 82 15.41 -9.02 6.13
C ASP A 82 15.82 -7.54 6.25
N ASP A 83 15.72 -6.79 5.17
CA ASP A 83 16.04 -5.36 5.12
C ASP A 83 14.84 -4.47 5.52
N GLU A 84 13.65 -5.05 5.76
CA GLU A 84 12.44 -4.34 6.13
C GLU A 84 12.00 -4.65 7.57
N TRP A 85 11.38 -3.66 8.23
CA TRP A 85 10.74 -3.82 9.55
C TRP A 85 9.24 -4.01 9.42
N SER A 86 8.81 -5.08 8.72
CA SER A 86 7.46 -5.27 8.21
C SER A 86 6.37 -5.57 9.25
N GLN A 87 6.76 -5.81 10.52
CA GLN A 87 5.83 -6.15 11.59
C GLN A 87 6.43 -5.87 12.98
N TRP A 88 5.63 -6.11 14.02
CA TRP A 88 6.08 -5.99 15.40
C TRP A 88 7.33 -6.83 15.67
N ARG A 89 8.38 -6.18 16.20
CA ARG A 89 9.71 -6.75 16.46
C ARG A 89 10.46 -7.21 15.22
N GLY A 90 10.15 -6.65 14.04
CA GLY A 90 10.87 -6.92 12.80
C GLY A 90 10.48 -8.22 12.09
N PRO A 91 11.14 -8.54 10.97
CA PRO A 91 10.75 -9.63 10.08
C PRO A 91 10.72 -10.99 10.78
N HIS A 92 11.61 -11.22 11.74
CA HIS A 92 11.71 -12.48 12.50
C HIS A 92 11.06 -12.42 13.90
N ARG A 93 10.44 -11.31 14.29
CA ARG A 93 9.82 -11.07 15.63
C ARG A 93 10.78 -11.23 16.80
N ASP A 94 12.08 -11.11 16.56
CA ASP A 94 13.13 -11.24 17.56
C ASP A 94 13.67 -9.88 18.07
N GLY A 95 13.26 -8.78 17.47
CA GLY A 95 13.66 -7.42 17.81
C GLY A 95 15.08 -7.08 17.34
N ARG A 96 15.60 -7.79 16.36
CA ARG A 96 16.92 -7.56 15.80
C ARG A 96 16.83 -6.96 14.41
N SER A 97 17.69 -5.99 14.12
CA SER A 97 17.91 -5.45 12.79
C SER A 97 19.14 -6.10 12.16
N SER A 98 19.08 -6.37 10.86
CA SER A 98 20.22 -6.83 10.05
C SER A 98 21.11 -5.68 9.58
N GLU A 99 20.72 -4.43 9.81
CA GLU A 99 21.45 -3.25 9.36
C GLU A 99 22.89 -3.22 9.88
N THR A 100 23.79 -2.79 9.01
CA THR A 100 25.23 -2.67 9.27
C THR A 100 25.69 -1.22 9.05
N GLY A 101 26.93 -0.93 9.47
CA GLY A 101 27.51 0.41 9.26
C GLY A 101 26.95 1.49 10.19
N LEU A 102 26.24 1.09 11.26
CA LEU A 102 25.70 2.02 12.24
C LEU A 102 26.82 2.86 12.90
N LEU A 103 26.49 4.08 13.30
CA LEU A 103 27.39 4.96 14.01
C LEU A 103 27.87 4.30 15.32
N LYS A 104 29.18 4.28 15.54
CA LYS A 104 29.79 3.75 16.78
C LYS A 104 29.73 4.75 17.93
N SER A 105 29.57 6.01 17.63
CA SER A 105 29.41 7.10 18.58
C SER A 105 28.45 8.13 18.01
N TRP A 106 27.72 8.79 18.90
CA TRP A 106 26.79 9.84 18.56
C TRP A 106 27.43 11.22 18.82
N PRO A 107 27.06 12.28 18.08
CA PRO A 107 27.42 13.64 18.46
C PRO A 107 26.96 13.93 19.89
N GLU A 108 27.61 14.87 20.57
CA GLU A 108 27.29 15.26 21.97
C GLU A 108 25.80 15.61 22.14
N MET A 109 25.20 16.26 21.14
CA MET A 109 23.78 16.64 21.12
C MET A 109 22.85 15.52 20.63
N GLY A 110 23.35 14.30 20.42
CA GLY A 110 22.59 13.19 19.83
C GLY A 110 22.55 13.22 18.30
N PRO A 111 21.80 12.30 17.67
CA PRO A 111 21.63 12.30 16.23
C PRO A 111 20.80 13.51 15.77
N PRO A 112 21.09 14.10 14.59
CA PRO A 112 20.27 15.16 14.05
C PRO A 112 18.86 14.65 13.76
N LEU A 113 17.85 15.46 14.09
CA LEU A 113 16.46 15.18 13.72
C LEU A 113 16.32 15.28 12.21
N ALA A 114 15.91 14.17 11.54
CA ALA A 114 15.67 14.17 10.12
C ALA A 114 14.31 14.83 9.80
N TRP A 115 13.25 14.38 10.46
CA TRP A 115 11.90 14.95 10.35
C TRP A 115 11.06 14.54 11.57
N GLN A 116 9.92 15.19 11.73
CA GLN A 116 8.94 14.92 12.78
C GLN A 116 7.54 15.15 12.20
N VAL A 117 6.61 14.24 12.51
CA VAL A 117 5.21 14.38 12.15
C VAL A 117 4.32 14.36 13.40
N THR A 118 3.23 15.11 13.37
CA THR A 118 2.21 15.18 14.43
C THR A 118 0.83 14.90 13.87
N GLY A 119 -0.19 14.75 14.74
CA GLY A 119 -1.57 14.54 14.28
C GLY A 119 -1.90 13.10 13.87
N LEU A 120 -1.08 12.13 14.25
CA LEU A 120 -1.33 10.71 13.97
C LEU A 120 -2.33 10.07 14.95
N GLY A 121 -2.87 10.85 15.89
CA GLY A 121 -3.81 10.38 16.90
C GLY A 121 -3.14 9.78 18.14
N GLY A 122 -3.97 9.29 19.06
CA GLY A 122 -3.52 8.62 20.29
C GLY A 122 -3.44 7.10 20.10
N GLY A 123 -2.53 6.44 20.82
CA GLY A 123 -2.41 4.99 20.81
C GLY A 123 -1.05 4.49 21.27
N PHE A 124 -0.88 3.19 21.24
CA PHE A 124 0.34 2.49 21.65
C PHE A 124 0.92 1.67 20.48
N SER A 125 0.39 1.88 19.28
CA SER A 125 0.91 1.23 18.07
C SER A 125 2.36 1.62 17.85
N SER A 126 3.20 0.64 17.58
CA SER A 126 4.52 0.87 17.02
C SER A 126 4.41 1.09 15.51
N VAL A 127 5.54 1.23 14.85
CA VAL A 127 5.62 1.41 13.40
C VAL A 127 6.06 0.12 12.72
N SER A 128 5.59 -0.08 11.47
CA SER A 128 6.20 -0.99 10.51
C SER A 128 6.76 -0.18 9.36
N VAL A 129 7.90 -0.62 8.83
CA VAL A 129 8.60 0.05 7.72
C VAL A 129 8.80 -0.95 6.60
N ALA A 130 8.25 -0.65 5.44
CA ALA A 130 8.38 -1.47 4.25
C ALA A 130 8.08 -0.66 2.98
N HIS A 131 8.77 -0.98 1.89
CA HIS A 131 8.55 -0.38 0.57
C HIS A 131 8.66 1.15 0.55
N GLY A 132 9.58 1.72 1.35
CA GLY A 132 9.78 3.16 1.48
C GLY A 132 8.61 3.87 2.18
N ARG A 133 7.84 3.16 3.01
CA ARG A 133 6.70 3.68 3.77
C ARG A 133 6.76 3.26 5.22
N ILE A 134 6.22 4.13 6.07
CA ILE A 134 6.02 3.86 7.49
C ILE A 134 4.53 3.69 7.72
N TYR A 135 4.15 2.61 8.40
CA TYR A 135 2.77 2.33 8.75
C TYR A 135 2.61 2.34 10.27
N THR A 136 1.55 2.98 10.74
CA THR A 136 1.19 3.02 12.17
C THR A 136 -0.33 3.11 12.33
N MET A 137 -0.80 3.05 13.56
CA MET A 137 -2.20 3.25 13.88
C MET A 137 -2.39 4.33 14.93
N GLY A 138 -3.52 5.02 14.86
CA GLY A 138 -3.87 6.04 15.85
C GLY A 138 -5.36 6.25 15.96
N LEU A 139 -5.80 6.72 17.13
CA LEU A 139 -7.16 7.15 17.40
C LEU A 139 -7.30 8.64 17.06
N ILE A 140 -8.08 8.95 16.04
CA ILE A 140 -8.37 10.32 15.60
C ILE A 140 -9.89 10.49 15.60
N ASP A 141 -10.38 11.51 16.28
CA ASP A 141 -11.81 11.85 16.37
C ASP A 141 -12.71 10.67 16.78
N GLY A 142 -12.24 9.84 17.71
CA GLY A 142 -12.97 8.68 18.22
C GLY A 142 -13.00 7.46 17.26
N ALA A 143 -12.23 7.49 16.20
CA ALA A 143 -12.07 6.36 15.28
C ALA A 143 -10.60 5.92 15.19
N SER A 144 -10.35 4.62 15.19
CA SER A 144 -9.01 4.08 14.91
C SER A 144 -8.75 4.09 13.41
N HIS A 145 -7.52 4.48 13.05
CA HIS A 145 -7.07 4.58 11.67
C HIS A 145 -5.74 3.86 11.49
N LEU A 146 -5.62 3.20 10.35
CA LEU A 146 -4.36 2.75 9.78
C LEU A 146 -3.81 3.87 8.90
N ILE A 147 -2.56 4.25 9.07
CA ILE A 147 -1.94 5.45 8.50
C ILE A 147 -0.64 5.05 7.81
N ALA A 148 -0.43 5.53 6.60
CA ALA A 148 0.85 5.41 5.90
C ALA A 148 1.48 6.78 5.68
N LEU A 149 2.78 6.83 5.92
CA LEU A 149 3.64 7.98 5.71
C LEU A 149 4.76 7.63 4.72
N ASP A 150 5.26 8.61 4.00
CA ASP A 150 6.49 8.47 3.26
C ASP A 150 7.67 8.35 4.24
N GLU A 151 8.53 7.36 4.03
CA GLU A 151 9.68 7.10 4.92
C GLU A 151 10.70 8.23 4.88
N LYS A 152 10.83 8.90 3.74
CA LYS A 152 11.86 9.89 3.50
C LYS A 152 11.65 11.20 4.27
N ASP A 153 10.40 11.64 4.39
CA ASP A 153 10.08 12.96 4.93
C ASP A 153 8.88 12.97 5.90
N GLY A 154 8.25 11.82 6.14
CA GLY A 154 7.08 11.69 7.00
C GLY A 154 5.79 12.24 6.39
N ALA A 155 5.75 12.59 5.10
CA ALA A 155 4.55 13.10 4.46
C ALA A 155 3.41 12.07 4.52
N PRO A 156 2.16 12.46 4.88
CA PRO A 156 1.04 11.55 4.87
C PRO A 156 0.69 11.08 3.46
N LEU A 157 0.67 9.77 3.24
CA LEU A 157 0.32 9.16 1.95
C LEU A 157 -1.16 8.80 1.88
N TRP A 158 -1.66 8.09 2.89
CA TRP A 158 -3.07 7.73 3.01
C TRP A 158 -3.43 7.41 4.46
N LYS A 159 -4.74 7.42 4.73
CA LYS A 159 -5.33 7.06 6.00
C LYS A 159 -6.62 6.28 5.77
N THR A 160 -6.76 5.10 6.40
CA THR A 160 -7.93 4.24 6.28
C THR A 160 -8.53 3.98 7.65
N GLN A 161 -9.82 4.23 7.81
CA GLN A 161 -10.52 3.98 9.07
C GLN A 161 -10.63 2.47 9.33
N VAL A 162 -10.19 2.05 10.51
CA VAL A 162 -10.29 0.67 10.99
C VAL A 162 -11.62 0.45 11.72
N ALA A 163 -11.92 1.29 12.72
CA ALA A 163 -13.17 1.20 13.46
C ALA A 163 -13.64 2.58 13.93
N ALA A 164 -14.95 2.81 13.89
CA ALA A 164 -15.58 3.96 14.52
C ALA A 164 -15.87 3.67 16.00
N GLY A 165 -15.84 4.71 16.86
CA GLY A 165 -16.10 4.55 18.30
C GLY A 165 -15.15 3.57 18.97
N ASP A 166 -13.91 3.51 18.51
CA ASP A 166 -12.87 2.61 19.01
C ASP A 166 -12.15 3.21 20.24
N SER A 167 -11.19 2.48 20.75
CA SER A 167 -10.24 2.91 21.78
C SER A 167 -8.84 3.03 21.15
N PRO A 168 -7.88 3.66 21.83
CA PRO A 168 -6.51 3.80 21.31
C PRO A 168 -5.93 2.46 20.89
N PRO A 169 -5.52 2.29 19.62
CA PRO A 169 -5.01 1.00 19.11
C PRO A 169 -3.66 0.64 19.72
N ASN A 170 -3.45 -0.65 19.97
CA ASN A 170 -2.21 -1.20 20.54
C ASN A 170 -1.39 -1.95 19.51
N CYS A 171 -2.05 -2.47 18.47
CA CYS A 171 -1.39 -3.30 17.46
C CYS A 171 -0.46 -2.50 16.57
N THR A 172 0.69 -3.08 16.27
CA THR A 172 1.56 -2.65 15.18
C THR A 172 1.00 -3.21 13.87
N PRO A 173 0.88 -2.41 12.81
CA PRO A 173 0.51 -2.91 11.49
C PRO A 173 1.46 -4.01 11.03
N THR A 174 0.93 -4.98 10.28
CA THR A 174 1.74 -5.99 9.60
C THR A 174 1.69 -5.77 8.10
N VAL A 175 2.86 -5.69 7.47
CA VAL A 175 3.01 -5.61 6.02
C VAL A 175 3.38 -6.98 5.47
N ASP A 176 2.67 -7.42 4.46
CA ASP A 176 2.95 -8.64 3.72
C ASP A 176 2.79 -8.37 2.22
N HIS A 177 3.91 -8.22 1.52
CA HIS A 177 3.93 -7.81 0.12
C HIS A 177 3.12 -6.53 -0.11
N ASP A 178 2.13 -6.55 -0.99
CA ASP A 178 1.27 -5.40 -1.31
C ASP A 178 0.12 -5.17 -0.31
N LEU A 179 0.13 -5.86 0.84
CA LEU A 179 -0.92 -5.81 1.84
C LEU A 179 -0.45 -5.17 3.14
N VAL A 180 -1.33 -4.41 3.77
CA VAL A 180 -1.14 -3.95 5.15
C VAL A 180 -2.34 -4.35 5.98
N ILE A 181 -2.09 -4.96 7.13
CA ILE A 181 -3.12 -5.42 8.06
C ILE A 181 -3.05 -4.57 9.32
N GLY A 182 -4.17 -3.96 9.69
CA GLY A 182 -4.36 -3.23 10.94
C GLY A 182 -5.44 -3.85 11.80
N LEU A 183 -5.22 -3.87 13.12
CA LEU A 183 -6.17 -4.40 14.11
C LEU A 183 -6.51 -3.32 15.13
N GLY A 184 -7.80 -2.94 15.16
CA GLY A 184 -8.35 -2.00 16.14
C GLY A 184 -8.49 -2.63 17.53
N PHE A 185 -8.61 -1.78 18.55
CA PHE A 185 -8.69 -2.18 19.96
C PHE A 185 -9.84 -3.18 20.21
N LYS A 186 -11.00 -2.98 19.59
CA LYS A 186 -12.19 -3.81 19.74
C LYS A 186 -12.23 -5.03 18.81
N GLY A 187 -11.15 -5.30 18.09
CA GLY A 187 -10.98 -6.48 17.25
C GLY A 187 -11.40 -6.32 15.80
N ASP A 188 -11.68 -5.09 15.34
CA ASP A 188 -11.88 -4.82 13.92
C ASP A 188 -10.55 -4.96 13.18
N LEU A 189 -10.49 -5.90 12.27
CA LEU A 189 -9.33 -6.26 11.47
C LEU A 189 -9.56 -5.78 10.04
N VAL A 190 -8.66 -4.98 9.51
CA VAL A 190 -8.74 -4.48 8.15
C VAL A 190 -7.47 -4.84 7.38
N CYS A 191 -7.64 -5.26 6.14
CA CYS A 191 -6.56 -5.41 5.17
C CYS A 191 -6.73 -4.39 4.06
N VAL A 192 -5.66 -3.69 3.76
CA VAL A 192 -5.64 -2.66 2.72
C VAL A 192 -4.50 -2.91 1.73
N ASN A 193 -4.62 -2.34 0.55
CA ASN A 193 -3.50 -2.27 -0.39
C ASN A 193 -2.45 -1.28 0.15
N ALA A 194 -1.19 -1.71 0.24
CA ALA A 194 -0.09 -0.95 0.83
C ALA A 194 0.18 0.38 0.11
N ALA A 195 0.01 0.43 -1.20
CA ALA A 195 0.31 1.62 -1.99
C ALA A 195 -0.79 2.69 -1.90
N THR A 196 -2.07 2.28 -1.74
CA THR A 196 -3.22 3.17 -1.90
C THR A 196 -4.07 3.33 -0.65
N GLY A 197 -3.92 2.46 0.35
CA GLY A 197 -4.80 2.41 1.51
C GLY A 197 -6.21 1.92 1.21
N GLN A 198 -6.48 1.46 -0.02
CA GLN A 198 -7.79 0.93 -0.39
C GLN A 198 -8.08 -0.34 0.39
N GLU A 199 -9.21 -0.37 1.11
CA GLU A 199 -9.67 -1.56 1.81
C GLU A 199 -9.94 -2.71 0.82
N LEU A 200 -9.39 -3.88 1.13
CA LEU A 200 -9.58 -5.11 0.38
C LEU A 200 -10.57 -6.03 1.08
N TRP A 201 -10.46 -6.14 2.39
CA TRP A 201 -11.41 -6.88 3.22
C TRP A 201 -11.37 -6.41 4.67
N ARG A 202 -12.45 -6.72 5.41
CA ARG A 202 -12.62 -6.44 6.83
C ARG A 202 -13.18 -7.66 7.54
N LYS A 203 -12.70 -7.88 8.77
CA LYS A 203 -13.17 -8.90 9.71
C LYS A 203 -13.24 -8.32 11.12
N ASN A 204 -13.82 -9.07 12.04
CA ASN A 204 -13.78 -8.74 13.46
C ASN A 204 -13.50 -10.01 14.28
N TYR A 205 -12.50 -9.96 15.14
CA TYR A 205 -12.09 -11.13 15.91
C TYR A 205 -13.20 -11.74 16.76
N GLY A 206 -14.04 -10.93 17.39
CA GLY A 206 -15.15 -11.43 18.19
C GLY A 206 -16.24 -12.04 17.35
N LYS A 207 -16.68 -11.33 16.31
CA LYS A 207 -17.83 -11.71 15.48
C LYS A 207 -17.53 -12.85 14.51
N ASP A 208 -16.38 -12.79 13.83
CA ASP A 208 -16.05 -13.72 12.75
C ASP A 208 -15.29 -14.96 13.23
N PHE A 209 -14.60 -14.87 14.38
CA PHE A 209 -13.71 -15.93 14.87
C PHE A 209 -13.98 -16.36 16.31
N GLY A 210 -15.00 -15.80 16.98
CA GLY A 210 -15.32 -16.12 18.37
C GLY A 210 -14.24 -15.69 19.36
N GLY A 211 -13.39 -14.74 18.99
CA GLY A 211 -12.32 -14.21 19.84
C GLY A 211 -12.88 -13.52 21.08
N ARG A 212 -12.12 -13.55 22.17
CA ARG A 212 -12.45 -12.85 23.42
C ARG A 212 -11.42 -11.75 23.66
N MET A 213 -11.89 -10.54 23.84
CA MET A 213 -11.06 -9.39 24.15
C MET A 213 -10.54 -9.47 25.59
N MET A 214 -9.25 -9.18 25.78
CA MET A 214 -8.67 -9.02 27.11
C MET A 214 -9.16 -7.72 27.75
N SER A 215 -9.59 -7.79 28.99
CA SER A 215 -10.02 -6.62 29.75
C SER A 215 -8.88 -5.62 29.91
N GLY A 216 -9.12 -4.35 29.58
CA GLY A 216 -8.20 -3.24 29.78
C GLY A 216 -7.22 -2.97 28.62
N TRP A 217 -6.85 -4.00 27.82
CA TRP A 217 -5.86 -3.84 26.75
C TRP A 217 -6.40 -4.07 25.33
N GLY A 218 -7.62 -4.60 25.20
CA GLY A 218 -8.19 -4.90 23.90
C GLY A 218 -7.50 -6.06 23.19
N TYR A 219 -7.62 -6.07 21.87
CA TYR A 219 -6.87 -6.97 21.02
C TYR A 219 -5.50 -6.34 20.67
N SER A 220 -4.44 -7.15 20.63
CA SER A 220 -3.07 -6.75 20.29
C SER A 220 -2.28 -7.91 19.67
#